data_844c09bac7ce9f8d2ce3877812580026
#
_entry.id   844c09bac7ce9f8d2ce3877812580026
#
_cell.length_a   1.000
_cell.length_b   1.000
_cell.length_c   1.000
_cell.angle_alpha   90.00
_cell.angle_beta   90.00
_cell.angle_gamma   90.00
#
_symmetry.space_group_name_H-M   'P 1'
#
loop_
_entity.id
_entity.type
_entity.pdbx_description
1 polymer ?
#
loop_
_entity_poly.entity_id
_entity_poly.type
_entity_poly.pdbx_seq_one_letter_code
_entity_poly.pdbx_strand_id
1 'polypeptide(L)'
;QTGGKQYKVSASEILKIERLKESVGKTVEFKKILLLNNDKETEIGTPTIEGAKVEAKILKNGKNKTILVFKKRRRKNSRKKFGHRQQISLIKIMKIFSKNGKLIAEAKDLNKEKSQKAIPEKKEMAEKKKAEVPKQAKTKTKKKPLSKSKK
;
A
#
# COMPACT_ATOMS: atom_id res chain seq x y z
N GLN A 1 -14.06 -14.25 0.80
CA GLN A 1 -13.46 -15.24 -0.10
C GLN A 1 -13.08 -14.58 -1.42
N THR A 2 -11.84 -14.80 -1.91
CA THR A 2 -11.37 -14.31 -3.21
C THR A 2 -10.24 -15.20 -3.74
N GLY A 3 -10.10 -15.32 -5.09
CA GLY A 3 -9.02 -16.11 -5.71
C GLY A 3 -9.00 -17.59 -5.31
N GLY A 4 -10.14 -18.19 -4.99
CA GLY A 4 -10.24 -19.57 -4.51
C GLY A 4 -9.77 -19.80 -3.07
N LYS A 5 -9.43 -18.73 -2.33
CA LYS A 5 -8.95 -18.77 -0.94
C LYS A 5 -9.87 -18.00 -0.01
N GLN A 6 -9.86 -18.41 1.26
CA GLN A 6 -10.58 -17.75 2.33
C GLN A 6 -9.58 -16.98 3.21
N TYR A 7 -9.96 -15.80 3.69
CA TYR A 7 -9.14 -14.93 4.51
C TYR A 7 -9.96 -14.46 5.71
N LYS A 8 -9.36 -14.49 6.89
CA LYS A 8 -9.86 -13.78 8.06
C LYS A 8 -9.25 -12.38 8.02
N VAL A 9 -10.08 -11.35 8.13
CA VAL A 9 -9.65 -9.96 7.94
C VAL A 9 -10.22 -9.05 9.01
N SER A 10 -9.43 -8.04 9.36
CA SER A 10 -9.81 -6.94 10.25
C SER A 10 -9.60 -5.60 9.55
N ALA A 11 -10.25 -4.53 10.02
CA ALA A 11 -10.02 -3.20 9.49
C ALA A 11 -8.55 -2.77 9.68
N SER A 12 -8.02 -2.00 8.73
CA SER A 12 -6.60 -1.56 8.64
C SER A 12 -5.59 -2.66 8.32
N GLU A 13 -5.99 -3.91 8.21
CA GLU A 13 -5.09 -5.01 7.92
C GLU A 13 -4.58 -4.99 6.46
N ILE A 14 -3.32 -5.39 6.26
CA ILE A 14 -2.70 -5.50 4.94
C ILE A 14 -2.53 -6.97 4.59
N LEU A 15 -3.13 -7.38 3.48
CA LEU A 15 -3.17 -8.76 3.03
C LEU A 15 -2.53 -8.95 1.65
N LYS A 16 -1.93 -10.13 1.47
CA LYS A 16 -1.51 -10.63 0.16
C LYS A 16 -2.59 -11.54 -0.40
N ILE A 17 -3.18 -11.16 -1.52
CA ILE A 17 -4.17 -11.96 -2.24
C ILE A 17 -3.70 -12.27 -3.64
N GLU A 18 -4.41 -13.16 -4.34
CA GLU A 18 -4.20 -13.41 -5.76
C GLU A 18 -4.41 -12.13 -6.57
N ARG A 19 -3.69 -12.00 -7.69
CA ARG A 19 -3.68 -10.79 -8.49
C ARG A 19 -5.08 -10.37 -8.94
N LEU A 20 -5.46 -9.15 -8.59
CA LEU A 20 -6.64 -8.49 -9.11
C LEU A 20 -6.32 -7.77 -10.44
N LYS A 21 -7.33 -7.63 -11.30
CA LYS A 21 -7.21 -6.92 -12.58
C LYS A 21 -7.09 -5.40 -12.41
N GLU A 22 -7.53 -4.88 -11.26
CA GLU A 22 -7.60 -3.46 -10.97
C GLU A 22 -6.22 -2.81 -10.76
N SER A 23 -6.15 -1.51 -11.03
CA SER A 23 -4.92 -0.70 -10.89
C SER A 23 -4.61 -0.40 -9.42
N VAL A 24 -3.34 -0.11 -9.14
CA VAL A 24 -2.88 0.36 -7.83
C VAL A 24 -3.58 1.67 -7.46
N GLY A 25 -3.97 1.80 -6.19
CA GLY A 25 -4.68 2.96 -5.65
C GLY A 25 -6.21 2.90 -5.73
N LYS A 26 -6.77 2.02 -6.58
CA LYS A 26 -8.23 1.82 -6.66
C LYS A 26 -8.78 1.08 -5.44
N THR A 27 -10.03 1.35 -5.11
CA THR A 27 -10.82 0.63 -4.12
C THR A 27 -11.56 -0.50 -4.80
N VAL A 28 -11.54 -1.68 -4.19
CA VAL A 28 -12.21 -2.91 -4.67
C VAL A 28 -13.17 -3.39 -3.60
N GLU A 29 -14.36 -3.82 -4.02
CA GLU A 29 -15.38 -4.40 -3.15
C GLU A 29 -15.38 -5.92 -3.24
N PHE A 30 -15.36 -6.58 -2.08
CA PHE A 30 -15.51 -8.03 -1.94
C PHE A 30 -16.89 -8.35 -1.37
N LYS A 31 -17.74 -9.01 -2.17
CA LYS A 31 -19.13 -9.35 -1.82
C LYS A 31 -19.28 -10.78 -1.26
N LYS A 32 -18.29 -11.67 -1.46
CA LYS A 32 -18.34 -13.05 -0.97
C LYS A 32 -17.86 -13.12 0.48
N ILE A 33 -18.76 -12.84 1.42
CA ILE A 33 -18.51 -12.88 2.86
C ILE A 33 -19.15 -14.14 3.43
N LEU A 34 -18.36 -15.00 4.07
CA LEU A 34 -18.80 -16.28 4.62
C LEU A 34 -19.22 -16.18 6.08
N LEU A 35 -18.50 -15.35 6.84
CA LEU A 35 -18.70 -15.17 8.27
C LEU A 35 -18.40 -13.73 8.63
N LEU A 36 -19.20 -13.17 9.49
CA LEU A 36 -19.02 -11.83 10.03
C LEU A 36 -19.12 -11.93 11.55
N ASN A 37 -18.06 -11.51 12.22
CA ASN A 37 -18.01 -11.51 13.68
C ASN A 37 -17.92 -10.07 14.18
N ASN A 38 -18.91 -9.66 14.95
CA ASN A 38 -18.90 -8.48 15.80
C ASN A 38 -18.71 -8.93 17.24
N ASP A 39 -18.21 -8.05 18.11
CA ASP A 39 -18.01 -8.35 19.54
C ASP A 39 -19.28 -8.85 20.24
N LYS A 40 -20.46 -8.59 19.67
CA LYS A 40 -21.77 -8.96 20.24
C LYS A 40 -22.46 -10.10 19.53
N GLU A 41 -22.26 -10.24 18.22
CA GLU A 41 -23.00 -11.17 17.37
C GLU A 41 -22.11 -11.76 16.29
N THR A 42 -22.28 -13.07 16.01
CA THR A 42 -21.61 -13.76 14.93
C THR A 42 -22.66 -14.19 13.89
N GLU A 43 -22.56 -13.66 12.69
CA GLU A 43 -23.40 -14.05 11.55
C GLU A 43 -22.64 -15.05 10.66
N ILE A 44 -23.28 -16.20 10.36
CA ILE A 44 -22.74 -17.23 9.51
C ILE A 44 -23.56 -17.27 8.21
N GLY A 45 -22.90 -17.23 7.06
CA GLY A 45 -23.55 -17.31 5.75
C GLY A 45 -23.88 -18.75 5.34
N THR A 46 -24.96 -18.91 4.60
CA THR A 46 -25.40 -20.17 3.99
C THR A 46 -25.52 -20.04 2.47
N PRO A 47 -24.48 -20.12 1.67
CA PRO A 47 -23.04 -20.16 1.97
C PRO A 47 -22.43 -18.78 2.20
N THR A 48 -23.08 -17.68 1.82
CA THR A 48 -22.60 -16.30 1.92
C THR A 48 -23.63 -15.41 2.62
N ILE A 49 -23.17 -14.35 3.26
CA ILE A 49 -24.04 -13.35 3.87
C ILE A 49 -24.42 -12.34 2.79
N GLU A 50 -25.70 -12.29 2.45
CA GLU A 50 -26.22 -11.32 1.48
C GLU A 50 -26.18 -9.90 2.02
N GLY A 51 -25.79 -8.92 1.18
CA GLY A 51 -25.69 -7.52 1.56
C GLY A 51 -24.40 -7.12 2.28
N ALA A 52 -23.65 -8.07 2.84
CA ALA A 52 -22.37 -7.78 3.45
C ALA A 52 -21.29 -7.54 2.39
N LYS A 53 -20.40 -6.55 2.64
CA LYS A 53 -19.28 -6.23 1.75
C LYS A 53 -18.05 -5.76 2.52
N VAL A 54 -16.88 -5.99 1.93
CA VAL A 54 -15.60 -5.46 2.41
C VAL A 54 -14.98 -4.59 1.34
N GLU A 55 -14.64 -3.36 1.69
CA GLU A 55 -13.92 -2.44 0.82
C GLU A 55 -12.44 -2.46 1.17
N ALA A 56 -11.61 -2.64 0.14
CA ALA A 56 -10.16 -2.64 0.29
C ALA A 56 -9.49 -1.81 -0.80
N LYS A 57 -8.39 -1.14 -0.45
CA LYS A 57 -7.57 -0.35 -1.37
C LYS A 57 -6.36 -1.16 -1.82
N ILE A 58 -6.08 -1.18 -3.11
CA ILE A 58 -4.91 -1.84 -3.67
C ILE A 58 -3.67 -0.95 -3.42
N LEU A 59 -2.72 -1.47 -2.64
CA LEU A 59 -1.47 -0.77 -2.35
C LEU A 59 -0.42 -1.03 -3.43
N LYS A 60 -0.29 -2.30 -3.85
CA LYS A 60 0.75 -2.70 -4.81
C LYS A 60 0.34 -3.98 -5.53
N ASN A 61 0.65 -4.04 -6.83
CA ASN A 61 0.63 -5.27 -7.61
C ASN A 61 2.07 -5.77 -7.82
N GLY A 62 2.31 -7.04 -7.56
CA GLY A 62 3.65 -7.62 -7.62
C GLY A 62 3.66 -9.10 -7.87
N LYS A 63 4.82 -9.71 -7.65
CA LYS A 63 5.04 -11.15 -7.76
C LYS A 63 5.75 -11.64 -6.49
N ASN A 64 5.43 -12.83 -6.02
CA ASN A 64 6.13 -13.50 -4.93
C ASN A 64 7.56 -13.87 -5.34
N LYS A 65 8.35 -14.37 -4.37
CA LYS A 65 9.65 -14.99 -4.66
C LYS A 65 9.48 -16.14 -5.65
N THR A 66 10.46 -16.34 -6.51
CA THR A 66 10.48 -17.47 -7.44
C THR A 66 10.64 -18.77 -6.66
N ILE A 67 9.75 -19.72 -6.91
CA ILE A 67 9.80 -21.07 -6.36
C ILE A 67 10.44 -21.97 -7.41
N LEU A 68 11.51 -22.65 -7.04
CA LEU A 68 12.17 -23.61 -7.92
C LEU A 68 11.38 -24.93 -7.88
N VAL A 69 10.78 -25.27 -9.02
CA VAL A 69 10.06 -26.53 -9.20
C VAL A 69 10.98 -27.52 -9.89
N PHE A 70 11.30 -28.63 -9.20
CA PHE A 70 12.08 -29.71 -9.73
C PHE A 70 11.21 -30.95 -9.90
N LYS A 71 11.16 -31.49 -11.11
CA LYS A 71 10.42 -32.71 -11.44
C LYS A 71 11.39 -33.78 -11.92
N LYS A 72 11.31 -34.96 -11.33
CA LYS A 72 12.07 -36.16 -11.72
C LYS A 72 11.14 -37.36 -11.80
N ARG A 73 11.27 -38.15 -12.84
CA ARG A 73 10.57 -39.43 -12.93
C ARG A 73 11.44 -40.54 -12.32
N ARG A 74 10.85 -41.40 -11.47
CA ARG A 74 11.51 -42.54 -10.88
C ARG A 74 11.99 -43.50 -12.00
N ARG A 75 13.18 -44.06 -11.85
CA ARG A 75 13.79 -45.03 -12.78
C ARG A 75 13.90 -44.58 -14.23
N LYS A 76 13.81 -43.28 -14.47
CA LYS A 76 13.98 -42.64 -15.80
C LYS A 76 14.99 -41.50 -15.66
N ASN A 77 15.81 -41.31 -16.67
CA ASN A 77 16.77 -40.19 -16.70
C ASN A 77 16.08 -38.87 -17.11
N SER A 78 14.91 -38.59 -16.54
CA SER A 78 14.14 -37.41 -16.83
C SER A 78 14.24 -36.44 -15.63
N ARG A 79 14.79 -35.26 -15.88
CA ARG A 79 14.92 -34.17 -14.92
C ARG A 79 14.42 -32.88 -15.54
N LYS A 80 13.49 -32.18 -14.88
CA LYS A 80 12.99 -30.90 -15.36
C LYS A 80 13.01 -29.88 -14.23
N LYS A 81 13.63 -28.76 -14.46
CA LYS A 81 13.74 -27.63 -13.53
C LYS A 81 13.07 -26.41 -14.13
N PHE A 82 12.18 -25.75 -13.41
CA PHE A 82 11.62 -24.48 -13.83
C PHE A 82 11.26 -23.61 -12.62
N GLY A 83 11.23 -22.30 -12.81
CA GLY A 83 10.83 -21.36 -11.79
C GLY A 83 9.34 -21.02 -11.92
N HIS A 84 8.62 -21.00 -10.78
CA HIS A 84 7.27 -20.45 -10.71
C HIS A 84 7.28 -19.18 -9.87
N ARG A 85 6.62 -18.12 -10.36
CA ARG A 85 6.52 -16.84 -9.66
C ARG A 85 5.08 -16.34 -9.67
N GLN A 86 4.38 -16.57 -8.54
CA GLN A 86 2.97 -16.23 -8.39
C GLN A 86 2.76 -14.72 -8.38
N GLN A 87 1.80 -14.26 -9.18
CA GLN A 87 1.37 -12.87 -9.18
C GLN A 87 0.43 -12.61 -8.00
N ILE A 88 0.63 -11.50 -7.32
CA ILE A 88 -0.12 -11.11 -6.13
C ILE A 88 -0.50 -9.63 -6.16
N SER A 89 -1.56 -9.30 -5.40
CA SER A 89 -1.92 -7.92 -5.03
C SER A 89 -1.83 -7.76 -3.52
N LEU A 90 -1.21 -6.66 -3.08
CA LEU A 90 -1.25 -6.21 -1.68
C LEU A 90 -2.43 -5.26 -1.54
N ILE A 91 -3.34 -5.57 -0.63
CA ILE A 91 -4.52 -4.76 -0.34
C ILE A 91 -4.53 -4.35 1.14
N LYS A 92 -5.08 -3.18 1.43
CA LYS A 92 -5.41 -2.71 2.78
C LYS A 92 -6.93 -2.69 2.93
N ILE A 93 -7.44 -3.33 3.97
CA ILE A 93 -8.86 -3.33 4.29
C ILE A 93 -9.22 -1.94 4.83
N MET A 94 -10.20 -1.29 4.18
CA MET A 94 -10.64 0.05 4.55
C MET A 94 -11.91 0.02 5.38
N LYS A 95 -12.95 -0.69 4.89
CA LYS A 95 -14.26 -0.72 5.53
C LYS A 95 -14.89 -2.11 5.47
N ILE A 96 -15.59 -2.48 6.52
CA ILE A 96 -16.35 -3.73 6.63
C ILE A 96 -17.81 -3.35 6.90
N PHE A 97 -18.72 -3.83 6.05
CA PHE A 97 -20.15 -3.56 6.13
C PHE A 97 -20.92 -4.84 6.46
N SER A 98 -21.91 -4.72 7.32
CA SER A 98 -22.87 -5.78 7.64
C SER A 98 -23.90 -5.96 6.53
N LYS A 99 -24.71 -7.01 6.66
CA LYS A 99 -25.90 -7.34 5.87
C LYS A 99 -26.82 -6.13 5.61
N ASN A 100 -27.01 -5.26 6.59
CA ASN A 100 -27.88 -4.08 6.51
C ASN A 100 -27.16 -2.83 5.97
N GLY A 101 -25.96 -2.96 5.39
CA GLY A 101 -25.15 -1.82 4.95
C GLY A 101 -24.56 -0.99 6.11
N LYS A 102 -24.73 -1.44 7.36
CA LYS A 102 -24.17 -0.77 8.53
C LYS A 102 -22.66 -0.97 8.56
N LEU A 103 -21.91 0.11 8.78
CA LEU A 103 -20.46 0.05 8.96
C LEU A 103 -20.14 -0.61 10.31
N ILE A 104 -19.36 -1.70 10.27
CA ILE A 104 -18.91 -2.43 11.46
C ILE A 104 -17.55 -1.94 11.90
N ALA A 105 -16.61 -1.84 10.95
CA ALA A 105 -15.26 -1.43 11.24
C ALA A 105 -14.71 -0.57 10.10
N GLU A 106 -13.94 0.46 10.46
CA GLU A 106 -13.26 1.36 9.52
C GLU A 106 -11.78 1.45 9.86
N ALA A 107 -10.95 1.48 8.82
CA ALA A 107 -9.52 1.68 8.96
C ALA A 107 -9.24 3.11 9.44
N LYS A 108 -8.55 3.28 10.56
CA LYS A 108 -7.99 4.57 10.95
C LYS A 108 -6.85 4.91 9.99
N ASP A 109 -7.00 6.00 9.23
CA ASP A 109 -5.94 6.52 8.38
C ASP A 109 -4.89 7.23 9.24
N LEU A 110 -3.84 6.50 9.61
CA LEU A 110 -2.67 7.05 10.32
C LEU A 110 -1.97 8.19 9.58
N ASN A 111 -2.35 8.46 8.32
CA ASN A 111 -1.77 9.53 7.52
C ASN A 111 -2.42 10.91 7.73
N LYS A 112 -3.64 10.98 8.33
CA LYS A 112 -4.25 12.28 8.63
C LYS A 112 -3.63 12.96 9.85
N GLU A 113 -3.10 12.19 10.80
CA GLU A 113 -2.47 12.77 11.99
C GLU A 113 -1.06 13.30 11.74
N LYS A 114 -0.31 12.73 10.78
CA LYS A 114 1.03 13.25 10.42
C LYS A 114 0.99 14.52 9.58
N SER A 115 -0.05 14.73 8.76
CA SER A 115 -0.20 15.96 7.97
C SER A 115 -0.72 17.15 8.80
N GLN A 116 -1.41 16.91 9.91
CA GLN A 116 -1.88 17.99 10.79
C GLN A 116 -0.84 18.41 11.83
N LYS A 117 0.12 17.53 12.20
CA LYS A 117 1.23 17.88 13.10
C LYS A 117 2.46 18.48 12.40
N ALA A 118 2.55 18.39 11.06
CA ALA A 118 3.71 18.92 10.31
C ALA A 118 3.53 20.36 9.81
N ILE A 119 2.37 20.99 10.02
CA ILE A 119 2.10 22.35 9.52
C ILE A 119 2.43 23.49 10.50
N PRO A 120 2.38 23.33 11.86
CA PRO A 120 2.75 24.41 12.75
C PRO A 120 4.27 24.66 12.83
N GLU A 121 5.13 23.63 12.77
CA GLU A 121 6.58 23.82 12.96
C GLU A 121 7.29 24.50 11.78
N LYS A 122 6.78 24.38 10.55
CA LYS A 122 7.40 25.05 9.38
C LYS A 122 7.07 26.54 9.27
N LYS A 123 6.02 27.04 9.95
CA LYS A 123 5.70 28.48 9.95
C LYS A 123 6.53 29.27 10.94
N GLU A 124 6.86 28.70 12.09
CA GLU A 124 7.69 29.37 13.11
C GLU A 124 9.18 29.50 12.70
N MET A 125 9.71 28.53 11.94
CA MET A 125 11.09 28.63 11.44
C MET A 125 11.26 29.57 10.25
N ALA A 126 10.20 29.89 9.51
CA ALA A 126 10.25 30.83 8.39
C ALA A 126 10.17 32.30 8.84
N GLU A 127 9.54 32.57 9.99
CA GLU A 127 9.44 33.93 10.54
C GLU A 127 10.70 34.39 11.29
N LYS A 128 11.39 33.47 11.94
CA LYS A 128 12.66 33.76 12.61
C LYS A 128 13.87 34.00 11.69
N LYS A 129 13.79 33.58 10.41
CA LYS A 129 14.86 33.83 9.41
C LYS A 129 14.72 35.12 8.63
N LYS A 130 13.63 35.91 8.83
CA LYS A 130 13.43 37.21 8.18
C LYS A 130 13.86 38.44 9.00
N ALA A 131 14.25 38.23 10.25
CA ALA A 131 14.58 39.33 11.17
C ALA A 131 16.07 39.60 11.37
N GLU A 132 16.97 38.84 10.72
CA GLU A 132 18.43 39.05 10.93
C GLU A 132 19.18 39.12 9.60
N VAL A 133 19.17 40.33 9.01
CA VAL A 133 20.15 40.73 7.98
C VAL A 133 20.72 42.06 8.35
N PRO A 134 21.96 42.15 8.88
CA PRO A 134 22.68 43.41 9.00
C PRO A 134 23.30 43.80 7.66
N LYS A 135 23.07 45.04 7.30
CA LYS A 135 23.73 45.78 6.20
C LYS A 135 25.20 45.93 6.48
N GLN A 136 26.08 45.57 5.56
CA GLN A 136 27.40 46.20 5.30
C GLN A 136 27.91 45.59 4.00
N ALA A 137 28.11 46.36 3.02
CA ALA A 137 29.01 47.40 2.57
C ALA A 137 29.86 46.89 1.40
N LYS A 138 29.82 47.70 0.36
CA LYS A 138 30.49 47.59 -0.94
C LYS A 138 32.01 47.55 -0.83
N THR A 139 32.69 46.69 -1.61
CA THR A 139 33.94 47.09 -2.25
C THR A 139 34.15 46.38 -3.57
N LYS A 140 34.49 47.21 -4.56
CA LYS A 140 34.86 46.89 -5.94
C LYS A 140 36.25 46.27 -5.99
N THR A 141 36.51 45.27 -6.82
CA THR A 141 37.72 45.24 -7.60
C THR A 141 37.56 44.43 -8.89
N LYS A 142 37.91 45.10 -9.95
CA LYS A 142 38.10 44.61 -11.33
C LYS A 142 39.33 43.69 -11.39
N LYS A 143 39.33 42.65 -12.23
CA LYS A 143 40.34 42.46 -13.30
C LYS A 143 40.03 41.19 -14.14
N LYS A 144 40.15 41.36 -15.34
CA LYS A 144 40.19 40.88 -16.67
C LYS A 144 41.01 39.59 -16.94
N PRO A 145 40.88 39.03 -18.15
CA PRO A 145 41.06 37.60 -18.48
C PRO A 145 42.40 37.31 -19.21
N LEU A 146 42.76 36.04 -19.30
CA LEU A 146 43.69 35.51 -20.33
C LEU A 146 43.45 34.02 -20.49
N SER A 147 43.01 33.58 -21.63
CA SER A 147 43.55 33.17 -22.88
C SER A 147 44.31 31.84 -22.86
N LYS A 148 43.81 30.90 -23.71
CA LYS A 148 44.45 29.96 -24.62
C LYS A 148 45.51 28.98 -24.06
N SER A 149 45.42 27.68 -24.29
CA SER A 149 45.85 26.99 -25.54
C SER A 149 45.86 25.45 -25.30
N LYS A 150 45.37 24.75 -26.28
CA LYS A 150 45.96 23.65 -27.04
C LYS A 150 46.95 22.68 -26.32
N LYS A 151 46.54 21.45 -26.15
CA LYS A 151 47.02 20.30 -26.98
C LYS A 151 46.07 19.10 -26.77
#